data_a83ecc06536db063af35449c0b06fdb6
#
_entry.id   a83ecc06536db063af35449c0b06fdb6
#
_cell.length_a   1.000
_cell.length_b   1.000
_cell.length_c   1.000
_cell.angle_alpha   90.00
_cell.angle_beta   90.00
_cell.angle_gamma   90.00
#
_symmetry.space_group_name_H-M   'P 1'
#
loop_
_entity.id
_entity.type
_entity.pdbx_description
1 polymer ?
#
loop_
_entity_poly.entity_id
_entity_poly.type
_entity_poly.pdbx_seq_one_letter_code
_entity_poly.pdbx_strand_id
1 'polypeptide(L)'
;MKIIQTIGNKELWQREKTLFLTSRMAPLACYEKVFQWVDDFDKWECAVCFNTSELEEEVLKALLVCKVPTVLVVTRGFKDTYNVQIKQALKEKRLLILVLQSEEGDGKGFTALLRNQWAIGQVQHIVCGYINPNGSIFGLLTGKPNITHLVDRQELKAAEPELKPYRWTVAEDKRLLRMFYEDMGIHAIHKAINRPYSTIYNRIKALTMNDEVLKGREF
;
A
#
# COMPACT_ATOMS: atom_id res chain seq x y z
N MET A 1 3.40 -7.80 -19.73
CA MET A 1 4.25 -8.12 -18.56
C MET A 1 4.66 -9.57 -18.58
N LYS A 2 5.93 -9.86 -18.30
CA LYS A 2 6.51 -11.21 -18.26
C LYS A 2 7.13 -11.47 -16.90
N ILE A 3 6.94 -12.67 -16.35
CA ILE A 3 7.65 -13.10 -15.15
C ILE A 3 9.10 -13.42 -15.56
N ILE A 4 10.07 -12.70 -14.96
CA ILE A 4 11.49 -12.90 -15.22
C ILE A 4 12.20 -13.64 -14.09
N GLN A 5 11.60 -13.63 -12.88
CA GLN A 5 12.18 -14.31 -11.73
C GLN A 5 11.08 -14.75 -10.76
N THR A 6 11.26 -15.90 -10.13
CA THR A 6 10.40 -16.42 -9.06
C THR A 6 11.26 -16.83 -7.87
N ILE A 7 10.84 -16.43 -6.66
CA ILE A 7 11.56 -16.74 -5.41
C ILE A 7 10.57 -17.26 -4.39
N GLY A 8 10.86 -18.39 -3.76
CA GLY A 8 10.02 -19.01 -2.75
C GLY A 8 9.17 -20.16 -3.28
N ASN A 9 8.00 -20.38 -2.66
CA ASN A 9 7.17 -21.54 -2.91
C ASN A 9 6.26 -21.38 -4.13
N LYS A 10 6.60 -22.00 -5.24
CA LYS A 10 5.86 -21.93 -6.51
C LYS A 10 4.48 -22.61 -6.44
N GLU A 11 4.25 -23.54 -5.51
CA GLU A 11 2.96 -24.22 -5.34
C GLU A 11 1.84 -23.25 -4.93
N LEU A 12 2.19 -22.13 -4.29
CA LEU A 12 1.22 -21.09 -3.96
C LEU A 12 0.53 -20.51 -5.19
N TRP A 13 1.17 -20.54 -6.35
CA TRP A 13 0.58 -20.04 -7.58
C TRP A 13 -0.55 -20.91 -8.13
N GLN A 14 -0.63 -22.17 -7.67
CA GLN A 14 -1.69 -23.11 -8.09
C GLN A 14 -2.95 -22.99 -7.24
N ARG A 15 -2.88 -22.28 -6.11
CA ARG A 15 -4.04 -22.07 -5.22
C ARG A 15 -5.02 -21.08 -5.83
N GLU A 16 -6.24 -21.07 -5.31
CA GLU A 16 -7.16 -19.98 -5.51
C GLU A 16 -6.57 -18.68 -4.97
N LYS A 17 -6.75 -17.59 -5.72
CA LYS A 17 -6.00 -16.34 -5.48
C LYS A 17 -6.95 -15.17 -5.35
N THR A 18 -6.76 -14.42 -4.28
CA THR A 18 -7.44 -13.15 -4.01
C THR A 18 -6.45 -12.00 -4.07
N LEU A 19 -6.62 -11.08 -5.02
CA LEU A 19 -5.76 -9.92 -5.21
C LEU A 19 -6.25 -8.76 -4.35
N PHE A 20 -5.37 -8.23 -3.50
CA PHE A 20 -5.61 -6.96 -2.82
C PHE A 20 -5.17 -5.78 -3.70
N LEU A 21 -6.07 -4.84 -3.92
CA LEU A 21 -5.82 -3.59 -4.65
C LEU A 21 -6.22 -2.36 -3.85
N THR A 22 -5.41 -1.32 -3.92
CA THR A 22 -5.75 -0.01 -3.34
C THR A 22 -5.12 1.13 -4.13
N SER A 23 -5.74 2.28 -4.14
CA SER A 23 -5.13 3.51 -4.63
C SER A 23 -4.06 4.00 -3.65
N ARG A 24 -3.02 4.68 -4.15
CA ARG A 24 -1.85 5.09 -3.36
C ARG A 24 -2.19 5.91 -2.11
N MET A 25 -3.23 6.72 -2.19
CA MET A 25 -3.66 7.63 -1.14
C MET A 25 -4.97 7.09 -0.55
N ALA A 26 -4.89 6.02 0.21
CA ALA A 26 -6.04 5.46 0.89
C ALA A 26 -6.37 6.26 2.16
N PRO A 27 -7.65 6.68 2.37
CA PRO A 27 -8.08 7.28 3.63
C PRO A 27 -7.90 6.31 4.80
N LEU A 28 -7.61 6.85 5.98
CA LEU A 28 -7.44 6.03 7.18
C LEU A 28 -8.68 5.24 7.59
N ALA A 29 -9.85 5.77 7.30
CA ALA A 29 -11.11 5.05 7.51
C ALA A 29 -11.16 3.68 6.83
N CYS A 30 -10.30 3.46 5.81
CA CYS A 30 -10.21 2.16 5.14
C CYS A 30 -9.41 1.13 5.93
N TYR A 31 -8.49 1.56 6.80
CA TYR A 31 -7.49 0.69 7.42
C TYR A 31 -8.13 -0.37 8.32
N GLU A 32 -9.10 0.01 9.15
CA GLU A 32 -9.79 -0.92 10.04
C GLU A 32 -10.41 -2.09 9.28
N LYS A 33 -11.19 -1.81 8.24
CA LYS A 33 -11.83 -2.84 7.42
C LYS A 33 -10.83 -3.67 6.61
N VAL A 34 -9.74 -3.04 6.16
CA VAL A 34 -8.67 -3.75 5.46
C VAL A 34 -7.95 -4.72 6.38
N PHE A 35 -7.64 -4.32 7.62
CA PHE A 35 -6.99 -5.23 8.56
C PHE A 35 -7.93 -6.31 9.09
N GLN A 36 -9.23 -6.01 9.26
CA GLN A 36 -10.22 -7.04 9.55
C GLN A 36 -10.28 -8.08 8.43
N TRP A 37 -10.26 -7.66 7.15
CA TRP A 37 -10.17 -8.58 6.02
C TRP A 37 -8.92 -9.46 6.08
N VAL A 38 -7.77 -8.92 6.50
CA VAL A 38 -6.53 -9.72 6.65
C VAL A 38 -6.69 -10.76 7.76
N ASP A 39 -7.31 -10.40 8.89
CA ASP A 39 -7.53 -11.32 10.03
C ASP A 39 -8.50 -12.45 9.66
N ASP A 40 -9.53 -12.14 8.87
CA ASP A 40 -10.56 -13.08 8.41
C ASP A 40 -10.16 -13.86 7.15
N PHE A 41 -8.95 -13.63 6.60
CA PHE A 41 -8.53 -14.24 5.34
C PHE A 41 -8.46 -15.77 5.43
N ASP A 42 -9.10 -16.45 4.47
CA ASP A 42 -9.05 -17.91 4.38
C ASP A 42 -7.65 -18.40 3.99
N LYS A 43 -7.01 -19.15 4.90
CA LYS A 43 -5.64 -19.66 4.70
C LYS A 43 -5.53 -20.80 3.70
N TRP A 44 -6.63 -21.30 3.17
CA TRP A 44 -6.63 -22.24 2.04
C TRP A 44 -6.41 -21.53 0.71
N GLU A 45 -6.80 -20.26 0.61
CA GLU A 45 -6.50 -19.39 -0.51
C GLU A 45 -5.09 -18.82 -0.44
N CYS A 46 -4.74 -18.04 -1.44
CA CYS A 46 -3.49 -17.31 -1.50
C CYS A 46 -3.75 -15.81 -1.73
N ALA A 47 -3.26 -14.96 -0.84
CA ALA A 47 -3.33 -13.53 -1.05
C ALA A 47 -2.29 -13.09 -2.08
N VAL A 48 -2.69 -12.28 -3.07
CA VAL A 48 -1.78 -11.62 -4.03
C VAL A 48 -1.74 -10.14 -3.68
N CYS A 49 -0.56 -9.58 -3.51
CA CYS A 49 -0.41 -8.17 -3.14
C CYS A 49 0.83 -7.54 -3.78
N PHE A 50 0.87 -6.22 -3.67
CA PHE A 50 1.99 -5.39 -4.07
C PHE A 50 2.64 -4.74 -2.82
N ASN A 51 3.66 -3.92 -3.01
CA ASN A 51 4.34 -3.15 -1.97
C ASN A 51 4.74 -1.75 -2.49
N THR A 52 3.85 -1.10 -3.21
CA THR A 52 4.14 0.17 -3.90
C THR A 52 3.42 1.38 -3.30
N SER A 53 2.49 1.15 -2.39
CA SER A 53 1.86 2.17 -1.55
C SER A 53 1.99 1.79 -0.09
N GLU A 54 1.81 2.75 0.80
CA GLU A 54 1.91 2.54 2.25
C GLU A 54 0.91 1.47 2.73
N LEU A 55 -0.35 1.58 2.32
CA LEU A 55 -1.36 0.58 2.70
C LEU A 55 -1.04 -0.82 2.15
N GLU A 56 -0.50 -0.93 0.93
CA GLU A 56 -0.06 -2.23 0.38
C GLU A 56 1.09 -2.82 1.19
N GLU A 57 2.04 -2.00 1.63
CA GLU A 57 3.15 -2.45 2.49
C GLU A 57 2.66 -2.93 3.86
N GLU A 58 1.73 -2.19 4.47
CA GLU A 58 1.15 -2.57 5.76
C GLU A 58 0.31 -3.86 5.65
N VAL A 59 -0.48 -4.00 4.57
CA VAL A 59 -1.24 -5.23 4.28
C VAL A 59 -0.29 -6.41 4.08
N LEU A 60 0.79 -6.24 3.31
CA LEU A 60 1.80 -7.29 3.15
C LEU A 60 2.37 -7.73 4.51
N LYS A 61 2.76 -6.79 5.37
CA LYS A 61 3.27 -7.09 6.71
C LYS A 61 2.25 -7.86 7.53
N ALA A 62 0.99 -7.41 7.54
CA ALA A 62 -0.09 -8.06 8.28
C ALA A 62 -0.35 -9.49 7.78
N LEU A 63 -0.45 -9.69 6.46
CA LEU A 63 -0.61 -11.03 5.86
C LEU A 63 0.53 -11.98 6.30
N LEU A 64 1.78 -11.50 6.29
CA LEU A 64 2.92 -12.30 6.70
C LEU A 64 2.92 -12.61 8.20
N VAL A 65 2.49 -11.67 9.07
CA VAL A 65 2.34 -11.87 10.52
C VAL A 65 1.22 -12.87 10.81
N CYS A 66 0.06 -12.74 10.15
CA CYS A 66 -1.09 -13.65 10.28
C CYS A 66 -0.84 -15.03 9.61
N LYS A 67 0.37 -15.25 9.07
CA LYS A 67 0.77 -16.49 8.40
C LYS A 67 -0.10 -16.86 7.19
N VAL A 68 -0.65 -15.88 6.51
CA VAL A 68 -1.42 -16.07 5.28
C VAL A 68 -0.47 -16.49 4.14
N PRO A 69 -0.81 -17.52 3.34
CA PRO A 69 -0.08 -17.84 2.11
C PRO A 69 -0.15 -16.65 1.15
N THR A 70 1.00 -16.12 0.74
CA THR A 70 1.05 -14.83 0.04
C THR A 70 1.89 -14.91 -1.23
N VAL A 71 1.43 -14.25 -2.28
CA VAL A 71 2.21 -13.94 -3.49
C VAL A 71 2.48 -12.45 -3.53
N LEU A 72 3.74 -12.06 -3.45
CA LEU A 72 4.18 -10.69 -3.62
C LEU A 72 4.59 -10.47 -5.07
N VAL A 73 3.93 -9.53 -5.75
CA VAL A 73 4.25 -9.16 -7.14
C VAL A 73 5.02 -7.85 -7.16
N VAL A 74 6.23 -7.89 -7.69
CA VAL A 74 7.13 -6.74 -7.80
C VAL A 74 7.58 -6.52 -9.24
N THR A 75 7.92 -5.27 -9.59
CA THR A 75 8.43 -4.88 -10.92
C THR A 75 9.92 -4.54 -10.92
N ARG A 76 10.59 -4.72 -9.80
CA ARG A 76 12.04 -4.52 -9.65
C ARG A 76 12.65 -5.77 -9.07
N GLY A 77 13.87 -6.07 -9.48
CA GLY A 77 14.59 -7.24 -9.01
C GLY A 77 14.63 -7.36 -7.48
N PHE A 78 14.75 -8.58 -7.03
CA PHE A 78 14.91 -8.92 -5.63
C PHE A 78 16.10 -8.14 -5.03
N LYS A 79 15.87 -7.49 -3.89
CA LYS A 79 16.93 -6.87 -3.11
C LYS A 79 17.21 -7.74 -1.89
N ASP A 80 18.47 -8.03 -1.59
CA ASP A 80 18.87 -8.77 -0.38
C ASP A 80 18.48 -8.10 0.95
N THR A 81 17.98 -6.88 0.88
CA THR A 81 17.54 -6.05 2.01
C THR A 81 16.08 -6.29 2.45
N TYR A 82 15.48 -7.42 2.09
CA TYR A 82 14.13 -7.74 2.59
C TYR A 82 14.11 -7.84 4.11
N ASN A 83 13.00 -7.32 4.68
CA ASN A 83 12.79 -7.33 6.11
C ASN A 83 12.71 -8.78 6.67
N VAL A 84 12.80 -8.89 7.98
CA VAL A 84 12.82 -10.17 8.70
C VAL A 84 11.56 -11.00 8.40
N GLN A 85 10.39 -10.37 8.28
CA GLN A 85 9.12 -11.04 8.02
C GLN A 85 9.08 -11.73 6.64
N ILE A 86 9.60 -11.06 5.60
CA ILE A 86 9.72 -11.66 4.26
C ILE A 86 10.67 -12.85 4.28
N LYS A 87 11.84 -12.71 4.91
CA LYS A 87 12.82 -13.80 5.02
C LYS A 87 12.24 -15.01 5.77
N GLN A 88 11.50 -14.74 6.86
CA GLN A 88 10.84 -15.78 7.63
C GLN A 88 9.75 -16.50 6.82
N ALA A 89 8.90 -15.75 6.12
CA ALA A 89 7.83 -16.31 5.30
C ALA A 89 8.37 -17.15 4.12
N LEU A 90 9.51 -16.76 3.52
CA LEU A 90 10.21 -17.57 2.52
C LEU A 90 10.72 -18.88 3.11
N LYS A 91 11.35 -18.84 4.29
CA LYS A 91 11.83 -20.03 5.01
C LYS A 91 10.69 -20.99 5.35
N GLU A 92 9.54 -20.45 5.74
CA GLU A 92 8.32 -21.22 6.08
C GLU A 92 7.53 -21.66 4.85
N LYS A 93 8.00 -21.39 3.64
CA LYS A 93 7.35 -21.71 2.35
C LYS A 93 5.93 -21.13 2.19
N ARG A 94 5.63 -20.01 2.87
CA ARG A 94 4.34 -19.29 2.80
C ARG A 94 4.39 -18.08 1.87
N LEU A 95 5.52 -17.80 1.25
CA LEU A 95 5.68 -16.66 0.36
C LEU A 95 6.22 -17.11 -1.00
N LEU A 96 5.64 -16.56 -2.04
CA LEU A 96 6.15 -16.57 -3.41
C LEU A 96 6.36 -15.12 -3.85
N ILE A 97 7.52 -14.78 -4.36
CA ILE A 97 7.78 -13.47 -4.97
C ILE A 97 7.87 -13.64 -6.48
N LEU A 98 7.06 -12.89 -7.21
CA LEU A 98 7.08 -12.83 -8.66
C LEU A 98 7.67 -11.49 -9.11
N VAL A 99 8.75 -11.53 -9.86
CA VAL A 99 9.36 -10.34 -10.45
C VAL A 99 8.87 -10.21 -11.87
N LEU A 100 8.18 -9.12 -12.16
CA LEU A 100 7.66 -8.81 -13.49
C LEU A 100 8.53 -7.78 -14.20
N GLN A 101 8.67 -7.93 -15.51
CA GLN A 101 9.28 -6.94 -16.39
C GLN A 101 8.30 -6.54 -17.50
N SER A 102 8.28 -5.25 -17.84
CA SER A 102 7.58 -4.75 -19.02
C SER A 102 8.42 -5.02 -20.26
N GLU A 103 7.79 -5.37 -21.35
CA GLU A 103 8.42 -5.51 -22.66
C GLU A 103 8.51 -4.15 -23.38
N GLU A 104 7.78 -3.15 -22.92
CA GLU A 104 7.58 -1.85 -23.57
C GLU A 104 8.36 -0.67 -22.93
N GLY A 105 9.30 -0.97 -22.00
CA GLY A 105 10.14 0.05 -21.38
C GLY A 105 9.69 0.53 -19.99
N ASP A 106 10.52 1.34 -19.33
CA ASP A 106 10.49 1.62 -17.88
C ASP A 106 9.78 2.91 -17.45
N GLY A 107 8.75 3.36 -18.12
CA GLY A 107 7.92 4.49 -17.66
C GLY A 107 7.21 4.15 -16.34
N LYS A 108 7.58 4.81 -15.21
CA LYS A 108 7.13 4.43 -13.85
C LYS A 108 5.61 4.29 -13.66
N GLY A 109 4.83 5.17 -14.30
CA GLY A 109 3.35 5.12 -14.21
C GLY A 109 2.74 4.04 -15.07
N PHE A 110 3.27 3.82 -16.26
CA PHE A 110 2.83 2.82 -17.20
C PHE A 110 3.13 1.40 -16.69
N THR A 111 4.30 1.19 -16.11
CA THR A 111 4.68 -0.09 -15.48
C THR A 111 3.71 -0.51 -14.37
N ALA A 112 3.26 0.43 -13.52
CA ALA A 112 2.29 0.13 -12.47
C ALA A 112 0.92 -0.27 -13.04
N LEU A 113 0.46 0.41 -14.09
CA LEU A 113 -0.79 0.09 -14.79
C LEU A 113 -0.75 -1.32 -15.39
N LEU A 114 0.31 -1.63 -16.14
CA LEU A 114 0.50 -2.95 -16.76
C LEU A 114 0.61 -4.07 -15.73
N ARG A 115 1.30 -3.82 -14.61
CA ARG A 115 1.39 -4.77 -13.49
C ARG A 115 0.01 -5.08 -12.91
N ASN A 116 -0.78 -4.03 -12.62
CA ASN A 116 -2.13 -4.20 -12.08
C ASN A 116 -3.03 -4.94 -13.06
N GLN A 117 -3.00 -4.58 -14.35
CA GLN A 117 -3.75 -5.26 -15.41
C GLN A 117 -3.37 -6.74 -15.51
N TRP A 118 -2.08 -7.03 -15.48
CA TRP A 118 -1.59 -8.41 -15.50
C TRP A 118 -2.09 -9.19 -14.29
N ALA A 119 -1.95 -8.66 -13.06
CA ALA A 119 -2.35 -9.33 -11.83
C ALA A 119 -3.87 -9.59 -11.77
N ILE A 120 -4.69 -8.61 -12.22
CA ILE A 120 -6.15 -8.76 -12.34
C ILE A 120 -6.52 -9.96 -13.23
N GLY A 121 -5.74 -10.21 -14.28
CA GLY A 121 -5.95 -11.35 -15.19
C GLY A 121 -5.52 -12.71 -14.64
N GLN A 122 -4.84 -12.76 -13.48
CA GLN A 122 -4.28 -13.98 -12.90
C GLN A 122 -5.04 -14.52 -11.68
N VAL A 123 -6.08 -13.81 -11.23
CA VAL A 123 -6.77 -14.11 -9.96
C VAL A 123 -8.25 -14.37 -10.14
N GLN A 124 -8.85 -15.08 -9.20
CA GLN A 124 -10.26 -15.38 -9.16
C GLN A 124 -11.09 -14.28 -8.48
N HIS A 125 -10.53 -13.70 -7.42
CA HIS A 125 -11.17 -12.65 -6.62
C HIS A 125 -10.31 -11.41 -6.52
N ILE A 126 -10.96 -10.26 -6.41
CA ILE A 126 -10.31 -8.96 -6.20
C ILE A 126 -10.94 -8.30 -4.99
N VAL A 127 -10.11 -7.93 -4.04
CA VAL A 127 -10.53 -7.18 -2.86
C VAL A 127 -9.92 -5.78 -2.94
N CYS A 128 -10.78 -4.78 -2.86
CA CYS A 128 -10.42 -3.38 -2.97
C CYS A 128 -10.49 -2.69 -1.60
N GLY A 129 -9.35 -2.20 -1.10
CA GLY A 129 -9.31 -1.35 0.10
C GLY A 129 -9.94 0.02 -0.20
N TYR A 130 -9.28 0.82 -0.99
CA TYR A 130 -9.79 2.11 -1.48
C TYR A 130 -9.46 2.28 -2.96
N ILE A 131 -10.45 2.63 -3.76
CA ILE A 131 -10.26 2.91 -5.19
C ILE A 131 -10.69 4.34 -5.51
N ASN A 132 -9.72 5.17 -5.89
CA ASN A 132 -9.99 6.52 -6.37
C ASN A 132 -10.76 6.44 -7.71
N PRO A 133 -11.97 7.02 -7.81
CA PRO A 133 -12.78 6.98 -9.02
C PRO A 133 -12.12 7.63 -10.24
N ASN A 134 -11.21 8.57 -10.00
CA ASN A 134 -10.45 9.25 -11.07
C ASN A 134 -9.08 8.62 -11.29
N GLY A 135 -8.80 7.48 -10.63
CA GLY A 135 -7.52 6.78 -10.75
C GLY A 135 -7.52 5.70 -11.83
N SER A 136 -6.34 5.34 -12.31
CA SER A 136 -6.15 4.31 -13.34
C SER A 136 -6.66 2.92 -12.93
N ILE A 137 -6.64 2.59 -11.63
CA ILE A 137 -7.15 1.30 -11.14
C ILE A 137 -8.65 1.18 -11.35
N PHE A 138 -9.40 2.28 -11.19
CA PHE A 138 -10.87 2.27 -11.36
C PHE A 138 -11.27 1.80 -12.77
N GLY A 139 -10.60 2.31 -13.81
CA GLY A 139 -10.84 1.88 -15.18
C GLY A 139 -10.52 0.40 -15.44
N LEU A 140 -9.50 -0.15 -14.77
CA LEU A 140 -9.14 -1.57 -14.89
C LEU A 140 -10.17 -2.51 -14.27
N LEU A 141 -10.92 -2.05 -13.28
CA LEU A 141 -11.92 -2.84 -12.54
C LEU A 141 -13.31 -2.80 -13.22
N THR A 142 -13.57 -1.83 -14.08
CA THR A 142 -14.87 -1.68 -14.74
C THR A 142 -15.25 -2.95 -15.50
N GLY A 143 -16.42 -3.51 -15.20
CA GLY A 143 -16.94 -4.72 -15.84
C GLY A 143 -16.25 -6.04 -15.43
N LYS A 144 -15.37 -6.02 -14.44
CA LYS A 144 -14.78 -7.25 -13.90
C LYS A 144 -15.74 -7.91 -12.90
N PRO A 145 -15.93 -9.24 -12.95
CA PRO A 145 -16.67 -9.98 -11.94
C PRO A 145 -15.83 -10.15 -10.66
N ASN A 146 -16.48 -10.58 -9.58
CA ASN A 146 -15.82 -11.02 -8.34
C ASN A 146 -14.95 -9.94 -7.68
N ILE A 147 -15.48 -8.71 -7.61
CA ILE A 147 -14.85 -7.61 -6.89
C ILE A 147 -15.61 -7.37 -5.58
N THR A 148 -14.87 -7.34 -4.48
CA THR A 148 -15.35 -6.92 -3.17
C THR A 148 -14.73 -5.58 -2.80
N HIS A 149 -15.53 -4.57 -2.53
CA HIS A 149 -15.09 -3.30 -1.97
C HIS A 149 -15.24 -3.37 -0.46
N LEU A 150 -14.14 -3.23 0.28
CA LEU A 150 -14.15 -3.27 1.75
C LEU A 150 -14.80 -2.03 2.35
N VAL A 151 -14.74 -0.92 1.63
CA VAL A 151 -15.26 0.37 2.10
C VAL A 151 -16.17 0.98 1.05
N ASP A 152 -17.40 1.36 1.45
CA ASP A 152 -18.32 2.07 0.58
C ASP A 152 -17.90 3.56 0.47
N ARG A 153 -18.14 4.15 -0.67
CA ARG A 153 -17.93 5.58 -0.92
C ARG A 153 -18.75 6.48 -0.01
N GLN A 154 -19.95 6.04 0.38
CA GLN A 154 -20.81 6.81 1.28
C GLN A 154 -20.23 6.84 2.70
N GLU A 155 -19.66 5.72 3.15
CA GLU A 155 -18.96 5.65 4.44
C GLU A 155 -17.71 6.55 4.46
N LEU A 156 -16.95 6.60 3.37
CA LEU A 156 -15.79 7.48 3.26
C LEU A 156 -16.16 8.97 3.34
N LYS A 157 -17.26 9.37 2.71
CA LYS A 157 -17.75 10.75 2.79
C LYS A 157 -18.27 11.10 4.17
N ALA A 158 -18.88 10.16 4.87
CA ALA A 158 -19.36 10.35 6.24
C ALA A 158 -18.22 10.36 7.27
N ALA A 159 -17.12 9.67 6.98
CA ALA A 159 -15.93 9.61 7.84
C ALA A 159 -14.92 10.73 7.57
N GLU A 160 -15.10 11.55 6.51
CA GLU A 160 -14.28 12.75 6.32
C GLU A 160 -14.63 13.73 7.44
N PRO A 161 -13.75 13.93 8.45
CA PRO A 161 -13.97 14.99 9.42
C PRO A 161 -13.99 16.31 8.66
N GLU A 162 -14.80 17.26 9.09
CA GLU A 162 -14.79 18.63 8.56
C GLU A 162 -13.34 19.06 8.40
N LEU A 163 -12.90 19.18 7.15
CA LEU A 163 -11.52 19.49 6.82
C LEU A 163 -11.20 20.84 7.44
N LYS A 164 -10.30 20.85 8.42
CA LYS A 164 -9.73 22.11 8.91
C LYS A 164 -9.20 22.89 7.70
N PRO A 165 -9.38 24.24 7.71
CA PRO A 165 -8.94 25.06 6.59
C PRO A 165 -7.49 24.76 6.20
N TYR A 166 -7.22 24.78 4.92
CA TYR A 166 -5.95 24.35 4.26
C TYR A 166 -4.68 24.95 4.86
N ARG A 167 -4.78 26.02 5.67
CA ARG A 167 -3.65 26.75 6.22
C ARG A 167 -3.14 26.11 7.51
N TRP A 168 -1.90 25.68 7.50
CA TRP A 168 -1.20 25.26 8.70
C TRP A 168 -0.87 26.44 9.59
N THR A 169 -1.09 26.31 10.89
CA THR A 169 -0.66 27.29 11.88
C THR A 169 0.74 26.95 12.35
N VAL A 170 1.47 27.96 12.84
CA VAL A 170 2.82 27.78 13.42
C VAL A 170 2.79 26.78 14.59
N ALA A 171 1.71 26.78 15.37
CA ALA A 171 1.54 25.85 16.48
C ALA A 171 1.36 24.39 16.00
N GLU A 172 0.61 24.16 14.93
CA GLU A 172 0.47 22.84 14.31
C GLU A 172 1.79 22.36 13.70
N ASP A 173 2.55 23.24 13.04
CA ASP A 173 3.86 22.91 12.48
C ASP A 173 4.85 22.48 13.57
N LYS A 174 4.93 23.21 14.67
CA LYS A 174 5.78 22.85 15.82
C LYS A 174 5.35 21.53 16.44
N ARG A 175 4.04 21.29 16.58
CA ARG A 175 3.51 20.03 17.11
C ARG A 175 3.80 18.87 16.16
N LEU A 176 3.63 19.07 14.85
CA LEU A 176 3.92 18.08 13.82
C LEU A 176 5.38 17.66 13.82
N LEU A 177 6.31 18.64 13.81
CA LEU A 177 7.74 18.37 13.83
C LEU A 177 8.17 17.66 15.10
N ARG A 178 7.65 18.07 16.27
CA ARG A 178 7.94 17.38 17.53
C ARG A 178 7.55 15.91 17.46
N MET A 179 6.32 15.60 17.05
CA MET A 179 5.81 14.22 16.92
C MET A 179 6.62 13.42 15.89
N PHE A 180 7.04 14.05 14.82
CA PHE A 180 7.87 13.43 13.79
C PHE A 180 9.28 13.09 14.31
N TYR A 181 9.94 13.99 15.05
CA TYR A 181 11.25 13.75 15.64
C TYR A 181 11.23 12.81 16.87
N GLU A 182 10.06 12.62 17.48
CA GLU A 182 9.81 11.60 18.51
C GLU A 182 9.53 10.20 17.92
N ASP A 183 9.78 10.00 16.60
CA ASP A 183 9.54 8.75 15.86
C ASP A 183 8.08 8.26 15.91
N MET A 184 7.12 9.16 16.14
CA MET A 184 5.71 8.79 16.05
C MET A 184 5.37 8.42 14.61
N GLY A 185 4.79 7.25 14.43
CA GLY A 185 4.29 6.83 13.12
C GLY A 185 3.27 7.82 12.56
N ILE A 186 3.30 8.06 11.25
CA ILE A 186 2.41 9.03 10.58
C ILE A 186 0.93 8.80 10.90
N HIS A 187 0.53 7.55 11.16
CA HIS A 187 -0.81 7.19 11.62
C HIS A 187 -1.17 7.81 12.98
N ALA A 188 -0.27 7.74 13.97
CA ALA A 188 -0.46 8.36 15.28
C ALA A 188 -0.50 9.89 15.17
N ILE A 189 0.34 10.47 14.30
CA ILE A 189 0.36 11.89 13.99
C ILE A 189 -0.98 12.36 13.39
N HIS A 190 -1.51 11.60 12.42
CA HIS A 190 -2.83 11.91 11.83
C HIS A 190 -3.94 11.96 12.89
N LYS A 191 -4.04 10.93 13.72
CA LYS A 191 -5.03 10.90 14.83
C LYS A 191 -4.88 12.10 15.77
N ALA A 192 -3.65 12.49 16.06
CA ALA A 192 -3.36 13.58 16.98
C ALA A 192 -3.62 14.98 16.40
N ILE A 193 -3.35 15.19 15.09
CA ILE A 193 -3.45 16.50 14.43
C ILE A 193 -4.79 16.66 13.70
N ASN A 194 -5.47 15.55 13.38
CA ASN A 194 -6.74 15.52 12.63
C ASN A 194 -6.64 16.21 11.25
N ARG A 195 -5.63 15.84 10.46
CA ARG A 195 -5.44 16.29 9.08
C ARG A 195 -5.22 15.10 8.15
N PRO A 196 -5.61 15.21 6.86
CA PRO A 196 -5.38 14.15 5.88
C PRO A 196 -3.92 13.73 5.82
N TYR A 197 -3.68 12.46 5.61
CA TYR A 197 -2.36 11.83 5.54
C TYR A 197 -1.41 12.51 4.56
N SER A 198 -1.91 12.73 3.33
CA SER A 198 -1.19 13.42 2.28
C SER A 198 -0.76 14.84 2.68
N THR A 199 -1.63 15.53 3.42
CA THR A 199 -1.37 16.89 3.89
C THR A 199 -0.29 16.90 4.96
N ILE A 200 -0.29 15.91 5.86
CA ILE A 200 0.72 15.72 6.89
C ILE A 200 2.07 15.39 6.25
N TYR A 201 2.10 14.39 5.37
CA TYR A 201 3.33 13.97 4.70
C TYR A 201 3.97 15.11 3.89
N ASN A 202 3.16 15.83 3.09
CA ASN A 202 3.65 16.97 2.32
C ASN A 202 4.14 18.11 3.24
N ARG A 203 3.51 18.31 4.40
CA ARG A 203 3.93 19.35 5.35
C ARG A 203 5.22 18.97 6.06
N ILE A 204 5.38 17.73 6.50
CA ILE A 204 6.65 17.23 7.07
C ILE A 204 7.76 17.44 6.04
N LYS A 205 7.55 16.98 4.81
CA LYS A 205 8.53 17.14 3.73
C LYS A 205 8.91 18.61 3.52
N ALA A 206 7.93 19.53 3.48
CA ALA A 206 8.19 20.95 3.29
C ALA A 206 8.96 21.57 4.47
N LEU A 207 8.68 21.15 5.71
CA LEU A 207 9.35 21.65 6.91
C LEU A 207 10.77 21.10 7.05
N THR A 208 10.98 19.79 6.77
CA THR A 208 12.30 19.15 6.88
C THR A 208 13.25 19.57 5.75
N MET A 209 12.75 19.79 4.53
CA MET A 209 13.59 20.31 3.44
C MET A 209 14.07 21.73 3.70
N ASN A 210 13.28 22.56 4.37
CA ASN A 210 13.71 23.90 4.79
C ASN A 210 14.76 23.85 5.90
N ASP A 211 14.69 22.87 6.81
CA ASP A 211 15.70 22.66 7.85
C ASP A 211 17.07 22.24 7.26
N GLU A 212 17.09 21.41 6.24
CA GLU A 212 18.33 21.05 5.54
C GLU A 212 18.95 22.25 4.80
N VAL A 213 18.12 23.11 4.21
CA VAL A 213 18.57 24.35 3.56
C VAL A 213 19.13 25.37 4.59
N LEU A 214 18.58 25.40 5.81
CA LEU A 214 19.06 26.28 6.88
C LEU A 214 20.36 25.75 7.51
N LYS A 215 20.51 24.44 7.69
CA LYS A 215 21.76 23.81 8.17
C LYS A 215 22.92 23.94 7.17
N GLY A 216 22.64 24.06 5.88
CA GLY A 216 23.66 24.28 4.84
C GLY A 216 24.08 25.75 4.69
N ARG A 217 23.58 26.68 5.51
CA ARG A 217 23.94 28.12 5.49
C ARG A 217 24.77 28.61 6.68
N GLU A 218 25.13 27.72 7.60
CA GLU A 218 26.13 28.01 8.63
C GLU A 218 27.54 27.67 8.11
N PHE A 219 28.06 28.55 7.24
CA PHE A 219 29.49 28.72 6.98
C PHE A 219 29.80 30.23 6.89
#